data_8e7398c75cff4606fccf937fd9cfdd10
#
_entry.id   8e7398c75cff4606fccf937fd9cfdd10
#
_cell.length_a   1.000
_cell.length_b   1.000
_cell.length_c   1.000
_cell.angle_alpha   90.00
_cell.angle_beta   90.00
_cell.angle_gamma   90.00
#
_symmetry.space_group_name_H-M   'P 1'
#
loop_
_entity.id
_entity.type
_entity.pdbx_description
1 polymer ?
#
loop_
_entity_poly.entity_id
_entity_poly.type
_entity_poly.pdbx_seq_one_letter_code
_entity_poly.pdbx_strand_id
1 'polypeptide(L)'
;ARMLAQVRPAIRVGADLILTTGGTGPSSRDQTPEAMRDIMEKEYPGFGELMRRISLETVPTAILSRQTAGSRGRSLIVNLPGKPRSIEVCLSAVFPAIPYALDLLGAGRIETNPAIVEAYRPA
;
A
#
# COMPACT_ATOMS: atom_id res chain seq x y z
N ALA A 1 12.88 7.91 -7.85
CA ALA A 1 13.74 8.97 -7.45
C ALA A 1 13.27 9.64 -6.15
N ARG A 2 12.28 10.52 -6.20
CA ARG A 2 11.83 11.22 -4.98
C ARG A 2 11.28 10.26 -3.92
N MET A 3 10.48 9.30 -4.34
CA MET A 3 9.92 8.30 -3.44
C MET A 3 11.03 7.47 -2.78
N LEU A 4 12.03 7.03 -3.56
CA LEU A 4 13.12 6.24 -3.02
C LEU A 4 13.92 7.00 -1.95
N ALA A 5 14.11 8.30 -2.15
CA ALA A 5 14.83 9.13 -1.17
C ALA A 5 14.11 9.22 0.17
N GLN A 6 12.80 9.02 0.19
CA GLN A 6 12.00 9.06 1.41
C GLN A 6 11.80 7.66 2.01
N VAL A 7 11.59 6.67 1.17
CA VAL A 7 11.25 5.32 1.63
C VAL A 7 12.47 4.56 2.14
N ARG A 8 13.61 4.68 1.47
CA ARG A 8 14.82 3.96 1.90
C ARG A 8 15.23 4.28 3.34
N PRO A 9 15.25 5.56 3.78
CA PRO A 9 15.54 5.85 5.19
C PRO A 9 14.53 5.24 6.15
N ALA A 10 13.23 5.25 5.79
CA ALA A 10 12.19 4.67 6.62
C ALA A 10 12.42 3.15 6.81
N ILE A 11 12.80 2.46 5.74
CA ILE A 11 13.12 1.04 5.82
C ILE A 11 14.31 0.80 6.74
N ARG A 12 15.36 1.63 6.61
CA ARG A 12 16.58 1.49 7.40
C ARG A 12 16.34 1.65 8.89
N VAL A 13 15.44 2.55 9.29
CA VAL A 13 15.10 2.71 10.71
C VAL A 13 14.09 1.68 11.21
N GLY A 14 13.62 0.79 10.33
CA GLY A 14 12.74 -0.30 10.71
C GLY A 14 11.28 0.07 10.82
N ALA A 15 10.80 1.02 10.01
CA ALA A 15 9.38 1.33 9.96
C ALA A 15 8.58 0.07 9.62
N ASP A 16 7.50 -0.18 10.36
CA ASP A 16 6.68 -1.37 10.15
C ASP A 16 5.75 -1.19 8.97
N LEU A 17 5.08 -0.05 8.87
CA LEU A 17 4.15 0.25 7.79
C LEU A 17 4.54 1.57 7.13
N ILE A 18 4.70 1.54 5.81
CA ILE A 18 5.02 2.71 5.01
C ILE A 18 3.91 2.89 3.98
N LEU A 19 3.25 4.03 4.02
CA LEU A 19 2.22 4.37 3.05
C LEU A 19 2.76 5.44 2.11
N THR A 20 2.63 5.21 0.81
CA THR A 20 2.97 6.23 -0.19
C THR A 20 1.69 6.67 -0.89
N THR A 21 1.65 7.92 -1.34
CA THR A 21 0.50 8.45 -2.06
C THR A 21 0.96 9.08 -3.37
N GLY A 22 0.20 8.81 -4.45
CA GLY A 22 0.48 9.38 -5.75
C GLY A 22 1.52 8.64 -6.57
N GLY A 23 1.76 9.11 -7.77
CA GLY A 23 2.76 8.55 -8.68
C GLY A 23 2.40 7.19 -9.25
N THR A 24 1.12 6.80 -9.25
CA THR A 24 0.68 5.45 -9.62
C THR A 24 0.01 5.37 -10.99
N GLY A 25 -0.09 6.47 -11.72
CA GLY A 25 -0.73 6.47 -13.04
C GLY A 25 0.23 6.12 -14.17
N PRO A 26 -0.20 6.32 -15.43
CA PRO A 26 0.61 5.95 -16.60
C PRO A 26 1.47 7.07 -17.15
N SER A 27 1.43 8.29 -16.59
CA SER A 27 2.20 9.40 -17.15
C SER A 27 3.70 9.24 -16.86
N SER A 28 4.51 10.01 -17.58
CA SER A 28 5.97 9.94 -17.40
C SER A 28 6.43 10.41 -16.03
N ARG A 29 5.59 11.16 -15.30
CA ARG A 29 5.90 11.58 -13.93
C ARG A 29 5.57 10.51 -12.90
N ASP A 30 4.77 9.53 -13.26
CA ASP A 30 4.34 8.48 -12.34
C ASP A 30 5.41 7.41 -12.27
N GLN A 31 6.18 7.40 -11.19
CA GLN A 31 7.35 6.52 -11.04
C GLN A 31 7.24 5.60 -9.82
N THR A 32 6.11 5.61 -9.11
CA THR A 32 5.96 4.81 -7.90
C THR A 32 6.11 3.31 -8.16
N PRO A 33 5.47 2.71 -9.19
CA PRO A 33 5.66 1.28 -9.43
C PRO A 33 7.09 0.91 -9.78
N GLU A 34 7.79 1.77 -10.54
CA GLU A 34 9.18 1.57 -10.89
C GLU A 34 10.08 1.59 -9.66
N ALA A 35 9.83 2.57 -8.77
CA ALA A 35 10.55 2.66 -7.50
C ALA A 35 10.28 1.44 -6.61
N MET A 36 9.04 0.95 -6.59
CA MET A 36 8.70 -0.24 -5.82
C MET A 36 9.49 -1.46 -6.29
N ARG A 37 9.68 -1.64 -7.59
CA ARG A 37 10.47 -2.75 -8.11
C ARG A 37 11.89 -2.73 -7.61
N ASP A 38 12.45 -1.54 -7.39
CA ASP A 38 13.81 -1.39 -6.90
C ASP A 38 13.98 -1.77 -5.43
N ILE A 39 12.90 -1.65 -4.64
CA ILE A 39 13.03 -1.82 -3.19
C ILE A 39 12.30 -3.03 -2.61
N MET A 40 11.22 -3.49 -3.21
CA MET A 40 10.47 -4.60 -2.61
C MET A 40 11.15 -5.94 -2.88
N GLU A 41 11.17 -6.77 -1.86
CA GLU A 41 11.65 -8.15 -1.94
C GLU A 41 10.51 -9.10 -2.32
N LYS A 42 9.30 -8.80 -1.85
CA LYS A 42 8.10 -9.56 -2.19
C LYS A 42 6.99 -8.58 -2.56
N GLU A 43 6.21 -8.95 -3.55
CA GLU A 43 5.06 -8.16 -3.96
C GLU A 43 3.77 -8.87 -3.51
N TYR A 44 2.79 -8.06 -3.10
CA TYR A 44 1.45 -8.53 -2.76
C TYR A 44 0.46 -7.88 -3.71
N PRO A 45 0.30 -8.44 -4.92
CA PRO A 45 -0.51 -7.79 -5.97
C PRO A 45 -1.99 -7.70 -5.62
N GLY A 46 -2.46 -8.53 -4.69
CA GLY A 46 -3.85 -8.49 -4.23
C GLY A 46 -4.26 -7.13 -3.67
N PHE A 47 -3.33 -6.37 -3.10
CA PHE A 47 -3.63 -5.02 -2.65
C PHE A 47 -4.07 -4.12 -3.81
N GLY A 48 -3.28 -4.10 -4.88
CA GLY A 48 -3.61 -3.30 -6.07
C GLY A 48 -4.88 -3.79 -6.76
N GLU A 49 -5.06 -5.09 -6.83
CA GLU A 49 -6.26 -5.69 -7.41
C GLU A 49 -7.52 -5.23 -6.69
N LEU A 50 -7.52 -5.29 -5.35
CA LEU A 50 -8.67 -4.88 -4.57
C LEU A 50 -8.93 -3.38 -4.68
N MET A 51 -7.87 -2.57 -4.59
CA MET A 51 -8.00 -1.12 -4.71
C MET A 51 -8.60 -0.72 -6.07
N ARG A 52 -8.14 -1.33 -7.16
CA ARG A 52 -8.67 -1.06 -8.50
C ARG A 52 -10.11 -1.52 -8.63
N ARG A 53 -10.43 -2.69 -8.10
CA ARG A 53 -11.79 -3.23 -8.15
C ARG A 53 -12.80 -2.32 -7.46
N ILE A 54 -12.48 -1.87 -6.25
CA ILE A 54 -13.34 -0.96 -5.49
C ILE A 54 -13.48 0.38 -6.20
N SER A 55 -12.38 0.93 -6.70
CA SER A 55 -12.39 2.23 -7.38
C SER A 55 -13.17 2.18 -8.69
N LEU A 56 -13.17 1.05 -9.40
CA LEU A 56 -13.91 0.90 -10.65
C LEU A 56 -15.41 1.05 -10.48
N GLU A 57 -15.94 0.89 -9.28
CA GLU A 57 -17.38 1.09 -9.05
C GLU A 57 -17.82 2.51 -9.37
N THR A 58 -16.92 3.48 -9.22
CA THR A 58 -17.24 4.89 -9.45
C THR A 58 -16.31 5.59 -10.45
N VAL A 59 -15.13 5.05 -10.72
CA VAL A 59 -14.11 5.69 -11.54
C VAL A 59 -13.62 4.73 -12.62
N PRO A 60 -14.14 4.81 -13.85
CA PRO A 60 -13.75 3.89 -14.92
C PRO A 60 -12.25 3.89 -15.24
N THR A 61 -11.57 5.02 -15.04
CA THR A 61 -10.14 5.13 -15.30
C THR A 61 -9.26 4.49 -14.25
N ALA A 62 -9.86 3.91 -13.20
CA ALA A 62 -9.09 3.17 -12.20
C ALA A 62 -8.27 2.01 -12.80
N ILE A 63 -8.66 1.50 -13.95
CA ILE A 63 -7.89 0.45 -14.64
C ILE A 63 -6.49 0.92 -15.05
N LEU A 64 -6.26 2.23 -15.10
CA LEU A 64 -4.94 2.81 -15.43
C LEU A 64 -4.03 2.91 -14.20
N SER A 65 -4.55 2.71 -13.00
CA SER A 65 -3.76 2.77 -11.77
C SER A 65 -2.86 1.55 -11.65
N ARG A 66 -1.61 1.80 -11.26
CA ARG A 66 -0.58 0.77 -11.17
C ARG A 66 -0.09 0.56 -9.74
N GLN A 67 -0.85 1.01 -8.74
CA GLN A 67 -0.46 0.84 -7.35
C GLN A 67 -0.44 -0.63 -6.94
N THR A 68 0.45 -0.92 -5.99
CA THR A 68 0.60 -2.25 -5.44
C THR A 68 1.03 -2.15 -3.97
N ALA A 69 1.40 -3.26 -3.38
CA ALA A 69 2.05 -3.31 -2.08
C ALA A 69 3.16 -4.34 -2.13
N GLY A 70 4.15 -4.16 -1.29
CA GLY A 70 5.26 -5.09 -1.20
C GLY A 70 5.92 -4.99 0.15
N SER A 71 6.89 -5.85 0.41
CA SER A 71 7.65 -5.81 1.65
C SER A 71 9.14 -5.82 1.38
N ARG A 72 9.88 -5.21 2.32
CA ARG A 72 11.33 -5.30 2.40
C ARG A 72 11.71 -5.47 3.87
N GLY A 73 12.38 -6.57 4.18
CA GLY A 73 12.58 -6.94 5.57
C GLY A 73 11.22 -7.07 6.25
N ARG A 74 11.03 -6.40 7.38
CA ARG A 74 9.74 -6.39 8.08
C ARG A 74 8.84 -5.21 7.71
N SER A 75 9.30 -4.34 6.81
CA SER A 75 8.52 -3.16 6.40
C SER A 75 7.52 -3.55 5.33
N LEU A 76 6.25 -3.27 5.57
CA LEU A 76 5.19 -3.38 4.56
C LEU A 76 5.01 -2.00 3.92
N ILE A 77 5.06 -1.95 2.60
CA ILE A 77 4.94 -0.71 1.84
C ILE A 77 3.68 -0.81 0.99
N VAL A 78 2.74 0.12 1.18
CA VAL A 78 1.48 0.14 0.45
C VAL A 78 1.38 1.44 -0.33
N ASN A 79 1.19 1.33 -1.65
CA ASN A 79 1.01 2.48 -2.51
C ASN A 79 -0.47 2.84 -2.55
N LEU A 80 -0.76 4.14 -2.39
CA LEU A 80 -2.12 4.66 -2.45
C LEU A 80 -2.21 5.69 -3.56
N PRO A 81 -3.40 5.90 -4.15
CA PRO A 81 -3.58 6.94 -5.17
C PRO A 81 -3.38 8.33 -4.57
N GLY A 82 -3.24 9.34 -5.43
CA GLY A 82 -2.92 10.69 -4.97
C GLY A 82 -4.11 11.52 -4.50
N LYS A 83 -5.33 11.25 -4.97
CA LYS A 83 -6.49 12.06 -4.63
C LYS A 83 -7.01 11.70 -3.25
N PRO A 84 -7.29 12.69 -2.37
CA PRO A 84 -7.70 12.40 -0.99
C PRO A 84 -8.87 11.44 -0.88
N ARG A 85 -9.91 11.60 -1.69
CA ARG A 85 -11.07 10.72 -1.65
C ARG A 85 -10.70 9.29 -2.04
N SER A 86 -9.82 9.12 -3.01
CA SER A 86 -9.36 7.81 -3.44
C SER A 86 -8.47 7.15 -2.40
N ILE A 87 -7.70 7.94 -1.66
CA ILE A 87 -6.89 7.42 -0.56
C ILE A 87 -7.79 6.76 0.49
N GLU A 88 -8.85 7.45 0.91
CA GLU A 88 -9.77 6.91 1.90
C GLU A 88 -10.42 5.61 1.42
N VAL A 89 -10.93 5.59 0.20
CA VAL A 89 -11.59 4.41 -0.37
C VAL A 89 -10.63 3.23 -0.45
N CYS A 90 -9.43 3.47 -0.97
CA CYS A 90 -8.45 2.40 -1.17
C CYS A 90 -7.90 1.89 0.15
N LEU A 91 -7.55 2.78 1.07
CA LEU A 91 -6.99 2.38 2.36
C LEU A 91 -8.01 1.61 3.18
N SER A 92 -9.26 2.07 3.20
CA SER A 92 -10.32 1.36 3.92
C SER A 92 -10.55 -0.05 3.39
N ALA A 93 -10.39 -0.24 2.08
CA ALA A 93 -10.57 -1.56 1.46
C ALA A 93 -9.47 -2.54 1.86
N VAL A 94 -8.22 -2.09 1.91
CA VAL A 94 -7.07 -3.00 2.13
C VAL A 94 -6.65 -3.09 3.59
N PHE A 95 -7.01 -2.12 4.43
CA PHE A 95 -6.53 -2.07 5.80
C PHE A 95 -6.89 -3.31 6.62
N PRO A 96 -8.05 -3.95 6.43
CA PRO A 96 -8.35 -5.17 7.21
C PRO A 96 -7.27 -6.25 7.14
N ALA A 97 -6.49 -6.31 6.05
CA ALA A 97 -5.42 -7.29 5.89
C ALA A 97 -4.07 -6.82 6.45
N ILE A 98 -3.91 -5.54 6.75
CA ILE A 98 -2.60 -4.99 7.12
C ILE A 98 -2.09 -5.51 8.46
N PRO A 99 -2.88 -5.53 9.55
CA PRO A 99 -2.36 -6.01 10.83
C PRO A 99 -1.83 -7.44 10.76
N TYR A 100 -2.53 -8.33 10.08
CA TYR A 100 -2.08 -9.71 9.94
C TYR A 100 -0.81 -9.80 9.08
N ALA A 101 -0.73 -9.01 8.01
CA ALA A 101 0.47 -8.96 7.18
C ALA A 101 1.69 -8.55 8.02
N LEU A 102 1.53 -7.56 8.89
CA LEU A 102 2.61 -7.14 9.79
C LEU A 102 3.00 -8.24 10.77
N ASP A 103 2.02 -9.00 11.30
CA ASP A 103 2.30 -10.15 12.14
C ASP A 103 3.20 -11.15 11.40
N LEU A 104 2.86 -11.46 10.16
CA LEU A 104 3.61 -12.43 9.36
C LEU A 104 5.02 -11.95 9.02
N LEU A 105 5.21 -10.64 8.89
CA LEU A 105 6.53 -10.07 8.61
C LEU A 105 7.40 -9.94 9.86
N GLY A 106 6.87 -10.24 11.04
CA GLY A 106 7.60 -10.06 12.28
C GLY A 106 7.69 -8.61 12.71
N ALA A 107 6.79 -7.77 12.19
CA ALA A 107 6.71 -6.35 12.54
C ALA A 107 5.85 -6.15 13.80
N GLY A 108 5.66 -4.89 14.18
CA GLY A 108 4.87 -4.56 15.37
C GLY A 108 3.41 -4.97 15.24
N ARG A 109 2.81 -5.34 16.37
CA ARG A 109 1.39 -5.68 16.39
C ARG A 109 0.55 -4.42 16.40
N ILE A 110 -0.40 -4.33 15.48
CA ILE A 110 -1.36 -3.24 15.40
C ILE A 110 -2.74 -3.76 15.76
N GLU A 111 -3.39 -3.09 16.70
CA GLU A 111 -4.81 -3.30 17.00
C GLU A 111 -5.62 -2.18 16.38
N THR A 112 -6.81 -2.51 15.89
CA THR A 112 -7.69 -1.52 15.26
C THR A 112 -8.91 -1.28 16.12
N ASN A 113 -9.53 -0.10 15.93
CA ASN A 113 -10.84 0.17 16.48
C ASN A 113 -11.90 -0.41 15.52
N PRO A 114 -12.62 -1.48 15.90
CA PRO A 114 -13.57 -2.14 14.99
C PRO A 114 -14.68 -1.22 14.49
N ALA A 115 -14.96 -0.13 15.21
CA ALA A 115 -15.97 0.84 14.77
C ALA A 115 -15.50 1.63 13.54
N ILE A 116 -14.19 1.66 13.29
CA ILE A 116 -13.59 2.37 12.14
C ILE A 116 -13.19 1.38 11.07
N VAL A 117 -12.38 0.39 11.42
CA VAL A 117 -11.97 -0.68 10.53
C VAL A 117 -11.72 -1.96 11.35
N GLU A 118 -12.29 -3.06 10.91
CA GLU A 118 -12.11 -4.34 11.59
C GLU A 118 -10.99 -5.13 10.93
N ALA A 119 -9.92 -5.36 11.68
CA ALA A 119 -8.81 -6.18 11.20
C ALA A 119 -9.20 -7.65 11.23
N TYR A 120 -8.77 -8.39 10.21
CA TYR A 120 -9.00 -9.81 10.13
C TYR A 120 -7.72 -10.57 10.44
N ARG A 121 -7.80 -11.48 11.40
CA ARG A 121 -6.72 -12.44 11.67
C ARG A 121 -7.30 -13.84 11.63
N PRO A 122 -6.72 -14.76 10.83
CA PRO A 122 -7.17 -16.15 10.83
C PRO A 122 -7.05 -16.79 12.21
N ALA A 123 -7.99 -17.67 12.54
CA ALA A 123 -7.99 -18.39 13.79
C ALA A 123 -6.86 -19.42 13.84
#